data_afcdb4df2af5419bfd9a31d5c4275b04
#
_entry.id   afcdb4df2af5419bfd9a31d5c4275b04
#
_cell.length_a   1.000
_cell.length_b   1.000
_cell.length_c   1.000
_cell.angle_alpha   90.00
_cell.angle_beta   90.00
_cell.angle_gamma   90.00
#
_symmetry.space_group_name_H-M   'P 1'
#
loop_
_entity.id
_entity.type
_entity.pdbx_description
1 polymer ?
#
loop_
_entity_poly.entity_id
_entity_poly.type
_entity_poly.pdbx_seq_one_letter_code
_entity_poly.pdbx_strand_id
1 'polypeptide(L)'
;MIYRAYLAVLLLGLTLLVTPGAWAQTKSVSVLGTERGPGAEALRDGLRDALKAVGFIEGRNLKMVSETVEDDEQRLNQQALNLVLGRPDVLVALSVPAAQALIRHTKQMPIVFAGVTDPIQAELVSSWSASGTNVTGVSDLLTMARRVQLIRQFVPQARRVGVVYNPAEAASVVVIREFQEQLTKSGMLMVEVAAQRSIDVAAASRSLIGKVDALHTFWDSHTQAAYPGLVKVANDAKIALLATDTASVQAGALAALVVSERDVGAAAGRQVIRILRGTKPGSIAPEVISRPQIQLNLMAAKKQGVSLSESLLKNSTVIVKP
;
A
#
# COMPACT_ATOMS: atom_id res chain seq x y z
N MET A 1 42.90 -59.27 -49.34
CA MET A 1 41.53 -59.46 -48.91
C MET A 1 41.36 -58.94 -47.49
N ILE A 2 41.80 -57.72 -47.08
CA ILE A 2 41.68 -57.21 -45.70
C ILE A 2 41.51 -55.67 -45.73
N TYR A 3 40.75 -55.09 -46.66
CA TYR A 3 40.54 -53.61 -46.68
C TYR A 3 39.10 -53.19 -46.92
N ARG A 4 38.12 -54.06 -46.64
CA ARG A 4 36.69 -53.76 -46.86
C ARG A 4 35.82 -53.73 -45.58
N ALA A 5 36.39 -53.80 -44.39
CA ALA A 5 35.64 -53.92 -43.14
C ALA A 5 35.63 -52.68 -42.20
N TYR A 6 36.27 -51.59 -42.58
CA TYR A 6 36.40 -50.42 -41.70
C TYR A 6 35.57 -49.17 -42.09
N LEU A 7 34.72 -49.25 -43.13
CA LEU A 7 33.93 -48.12 -43.57
C LEU A 7 32.46 -48.12 -43.15
N ALA A 8 32.05 -49.08 -42.29
CA ALA A 8 30.65 -49.27 -41.88
C ALA A 8 30.36 -48.87 -40.39
N VAL A 9 31.34 -48.35 -39.63
CA VAL A 9 31.16 -48.09 -38.17
C VAL A 9 31.17 -46.56 -37.84
N LEU A 10 31.29 -45.67 -38.81
CA LEU A 10 31.43 -44.21 -38.52
C LEU A 10 30.22 -43.38 -38.92
N LEU A 11 29.02 -44.00 -39.07
CA LEU A 11 27.76 -43.32 -39.41
C LEU A 11 26.64 -43.50 -38.35
N LEU A 12 26.98 -43.95 -37.15
CA LEU A 12 26.02 -44.14 -36.06
C LEU A 12 26.46 -43.33 -34.84
N GLY A 13 26.27 -42.04 -34.83
CA GLY A 13 26.69 -41.30 -33.65
C GLY A 13 26.39 -39.79 -33.60
N LEU A 14 25.41 -39.28 -34.34
CA LEU A 14 24.96 -37.87 -34.12
C LEU A 14 23.44 -37.79 -34.23
N THR A 15 22.70 -38.56 -33.47
CA THR A 15 21.35 -38.17 -33.09
C THR A 15 21.50 -37.07 -32.06
N LEU A 16 21.48 -35.81 -32.52
CA LEU A 16 21.19 -34.66 -31.68
C LEU A 16 19.90 -34.97 -30.93
N LEU A 17 20.03 -35.30 -29.65
CA LEU A 17 18.95 -35.22 -28.66
C LEU A 17 18.50 -33.76 -28.64
N VAL A 18 17.66 -33.36 -29.59
CA VAL A 18 16.77 -32.21 -29.42
C VAL A 18 15.84 -32.63 -28.32
N THR A 19 16.26 -32.40 -27.06
CA THR A 19 15.34 -32.40 -25.97
C THR A 19 14.24 -31.40 -26.32
N PRO A 20 12.97 -31.83 -26.46
CA PRO A 20 11.91 -30.84 -26.62
C PRO A 20 12.06 -29.91 -25.45
N GLY A 21 12.40 -28.64 -25.71
CA GLY A 21 12.49 -27.63 -24.67
C GLY A 21 11.23 -27.78 -23.83
N ALA A 22 11.39 -28.10 -22.56
CA ALA A 22 10.27 -28.21 -21.65
C ALA A 22 9.44 -26.93 -21.83
N TRP A 23 8.29 -27.06 -22.46
CA TRP A 23 7.37 -25.95 -22.65
C TRP A 23 7.05 -25.50 -21.25
N ALA A 24 7.65 -24.40 -20.83
CA ALA A 24 7.45 -23.86 -19.50
C ALA A 24 5.93 -23.68 -19.36
N GLN A 25 5.35 -24.48 -18.48
CA GLN A 25 3.90 -24.50 -18.24
C GLN A 25 3.44 -23.06 -18.02
N THR A 26 2.51 -22.57 -18.84
CA THR A 26 1.97 -21.24 -18.71
C THR A 26 1.38 -21.08 -17.30
N LYS A 27 1.91 -20.15 -16.53
CA LYS A 27 1.42 -19.86 -15.20
C LYS A 27 0.14 -19.03 -15.26
N SER A 28 -0.69 -19.12 -14.23
CA SER A 28 -1.98 -18.43 -14.17
C SER A 28 -2.16 -17.70 -12.85
N VAL A 29 -2.53 -16.43 -12.94
CA VAL A 29 -2.82 -15.56 -11.79
C VAL A 29 -4.20 -14.96 -11.98
N SER A 30 -5.09 -15.11 -10.99
CA SER A 30 -6.40 -14.48 -11.01
C SER A 30 -6.50 -13.42 -9.92
N VAL A 31 -6.91 -12.23 -10.29
CA VAL A 31 -6.98 -11.05 -9.43
C VAL A 31 -8.44 -10.66 -9.22
N LEU A 32 -8.83 -10.47 -7.97
CA LEU A 32 -10.16 -10.00 -7.57
C LEU A 32 -10.03 -8.70 -6.78
N GLY A 33 -10.74 -7.66 -7.17
CA GLY A 33 -10.82 -6.39 -6.48
C GLY A 33 -12.25 -5.91 -6.30
N THR A 34 -12.43 -4.89 -5.46
CA THR A 34 -13.73 -4.26 -5.19
C THR A 34 -13.77 -2.80 -5.56
N GLU A 35 -12.65 -2.25 -6.03
CA GLU A 35 -12.52 -0.83 -6.36
C GLU A 35 -11.96 -0.64 -7.77
N ARG A 36 -12.40 0.46 -8.40
CA ARG A 36 -11.86 1.01 -9.63
C ARG A 36 -11.16 2.34 -9.32
N GLY A 37 -10.49 2.86 -10.32
CA GLY A 37 -9.82 4.15 -10.23
C GLY A 37 -8.29 4.04 -10.11
N PRO A 38 -7.61 5.21 -10.06
CA PRO A 38 -6.15 5.29 -10.21
C PRO A 38 -5.36 4.48 -9.16
N GLY A 39 -5.82 4.42 -7.92
CA GLY A 39 -5.17 3.66 -6.85
C GLY A 39 -5.22 2.15 -7.11
N ALA A 40 -6.42 1.63 -7.42
CA ALA A 40 -6.61 0.22 -7.74
C ALA A 40 -5.84 -0.20 -9.01
N GLU A 41 -5.76 0.69 -10.00
CA GLU A 41 -4.96 0.46 -11.21
C GLU A 41 -3.46 0.47 -10.89
N ALA A 42 -2.98 1.44 -10.12
CA ALA A 42 -1.58 1.50 -9.69
C ALA A 42 -1.15 0.23 -8.94
N LEU A 43 -2.02 -0.32 -8.10
CA LEU A 43 -1.77 -1.58 -7.39
C LEU A 43 -1.66 -2.76 -8.36
N ARG A 44 -2.59 -2.88 -9.34
CA ARG A 44 -2.53 -3.91 -10.40
C ARG A 44 -1.28 -3.76 -11.26
N ASP A 45 -0.91 -2.53 -11.61
CA ASP A 45 0.29 -2.25 -12.40
C ASP A 45 1.56 -2.65 -11.67
N GLY A 46 1.67 -2.32 -10.38
CA GLY A 46 2.79 -2.76 -9.55
C GLY A 46 2.95 -4.28 -9.53
N LEU A 47 1.83 -5.01 -9.40
CA LEU A 47 1.80 -6.47 -9.48
C LEU A 47 2.31 -6.97 -10.84
N ARG A 48 1.79 -6.41 -11.96
CA ARG A 48 2.21 -6.78 -13.33
C ARG A 48 3.68 -6.48 -13.57
N ASP A 49 4.15 -5.31 -13.17
CA ASP A 49 5.55 -4.91 -13.35
C ASP A 49 6.51 -5.83 -12.61
N ALA A 50 6.19 -6.22 -11.37
CA ALA A 50 7.00 -7.15 -10.62
C ALA A 50 7.09 -8.53 -11.30
N LEU A 51 5.97 -9.05 -11.81
CA LEU A 51 5.92 -10.30 -12.56
C LEU A 51 6.74 -10.20 -13.86
N LYS A 52 6.54 -9.12 -14.62
CA LYS A 52 7.25 -8.85 -15.88
C LYS A 52 8.76 -8.73 -15.68
N ALA A 53 9.20 -8.08 -14.61
CA ALA A 53 10.63 -7.87 -14.32
C ALA A 53 11.42 -9.17 -14.14
N VAL A 54 10.75 -10.28 -13.77
CA VAL A 54 11.38 -11.60 -13.62
C VAL A 54 11.02 -12.59 -14.75
N GLY A 55 10.43 -12.09 -15.83
CA GLY A 55 10.15 -12.86 -17.04
C GLY A 55 8.79 -13.54 -17.11
N PHE A 56 7.85 -13.30 -16.15
CA PHE A 56 6.45 -13.71 -16.29
C PHE A 56 5.72 -12.67 -17.15
N ILE A 57 5.50 -12.98 -18.41
CA ILE A 57 4.95 -12.06 -19.42
C ILE A 57 3.56 -12.53 -19.82
N GLU A 58 2.57 -11.67 -19.61
CA GLU A 58 1.19 -11.93 -20.02
C GLU A 58 1.10 -12.19 -21.53
N GLY A 59 0.32 -13.21 -21.91
CA GLY A 59 0.20 -13.66 -23.29
C GLY A 59 1.36 -14.53 -23.81
N ARG A 60 2.46 -14.69 -23.05
CA ARG A 60 3.59 -15.55 -23.43
C ARG A 60 3.69 -16.80 -22.52
N ASN A 61 3.90 -16.61 -21.24
CA ASN A 61 4.06 -17.66 -20.25
C ASN A 61 3.30 -17.38 -18.94
N LEU A 62 2.46 -16.33 -18.95
CA LEU A 62 1.57 -15.94 -17.88
C LEU A 62 0.18 -15.67 -18.46
N LYS A 63 -0.85 -16.28 -17.87
CA LYS A 63 -2.25 -15.93 -18.06
C LYS A 63 -2.69 -15.14 -16.84
N MET A 64 -3.13 -13.91 -17.03
CA MET A 64 -3.64 -13.07 -15.95
C MET A 64 -5.11 -12.72 -16.21
N VAL A 65 -5.96 -12.97 -15.22
CA VAL A 65 -7.39 -12.59 -15.24
C VAL A 65 -7.60 -11.60 -14.11
N SER A 66 -8.21 -10.46 -14.39
CA SER A 66 -8.49 -9.43 -13.39
C SER A 66 -9.96 -9.04 -13.42
N GLU A 67 -10.64 -9.23 -12.29
CA GLU A 67 -12.03 -8.93 -12.10
C GLU A 67 -12.22 -7.88 -11.01
N THR A 68 -13.24 -7.04 -11.19
CA THR A 68 -13.63 -6.02 -10.19
C THR A 68 -15.12 -6.04 -10.01
N VAL A 69 -15.56 -6.13 -8.76
CA VAL A 69 -16.97 -6.10 -8.37
C VAL A 69 -17.14 -5.03 -7.28
N GLU A 70 -17.84 -3.94 -7.63
CA GLU A 70 -18.11 -2.83 -6.73
C GLU A 70 -19.51 -3.01 -6.11
N ASP A 71 -19.63 -2.72 -4.82
CA ASP A 71 -20.88 -2.56 -4.05
C ASP A 71 -21.91 -3.71 -4.17
N ASP A 72 -21.46 -4.93 -4.51
CA ASP A 72 -22.33 -6.11 -4.63
C ASP A 72 -21.67 -7.35 -4.04
N GLU A 73 -21.99 -7.66 -2.79
CA GLU A 73 -21.40 -8.79 -2.07
C GLU A 73 -21.78 -10.14 -2.68
N GLN A 74 -23.00 -10.27 -3.21
CA GLN A 74 -23.49 -11.50 -3.83
C GLN A 74 -22.69 -11.78 -5.11
N ARG A 75 -22.54 -10.78 -5.95
CA ARG A 75 -21.75 -10.85 -7.18
C ARG A 75 -20.27 -11.08 -6.90
N LEU A 76 -19.74 -10.43 -5.85
CA LEU A 76 -18.35 -10.64 -5.41
C LEU A 76 -18.10 -12.10 -5.01
N ASN A 77 -19.00 -12.68 -4.24
CA ASN A 77 -18.95 -14.10 -3.86
C ASN A 77 -19.03 -15.04 -5.08
N GLN A 78 -19.94 -14.76 -6.01
CA GLN A 78 -20.07 -15.56 -7.24
C GLN A 78 -18.79 -15.47 -8.09
N GLN A 79 -18.22 -14.26 -8.21
CA GLN A 79 -17.01 -14.06 -8.98
C GLN A 79 -15.80 -14.75 -8.32
N ALA A 80 -15.69 -14.68 -6.99
CA ALA A 80 -14.67 -15.43 -6.23
C ALA A 80 -14.76 -16.93 -6.50
N LEU A 81 -15.98 -17.51 -6.48
CA LEU A 81 -16.19 -18.92 -6.82
C LEU A 81 -15.75 -19.23 -8.26
N ASN A 82 -16.11 -18.39 -9.24
CA ASN A 82 -15.72 -18.58 -10.63
C ASN A 82 -14.20 -18.59 -10.81
N LEU A 83 -13.48 -17.67 -10.13
CA LEU A 83 -12.01 -17.62 -10.17
C LEU A 83 -11.39 -18.86 -9.54
N VAL A 84 -11.94 -19.37 -8.43
CA VAL A 84 -11.47 -20.61 -7.79
C VAL A 84 -11.74 -21.83 -8.70
N LEU A 85 -12.89 -21.91 -9.35
CA LEU A 85 -13.20 -22.98 -10.30
C LEU A 85 -12.28 -22.97 -11.52
N GLY A 86 -11.75 -21.81 -11.90
CA GLY A 86 -10.73 -21.66 -12.94
C GLY A 86 -9.36 -22.25 -12.60
N ARG A 87 -9.13 -22.69 -11.34
CA ARG A 87 -7.90 -23.30 -10.83
C ARG A 87 -6.61 -22.58 -11.22
N PRO A 88 -6.49 -21.28 -10.94
CA PRO A 88 -5.23 -20.58 -11.18
C PRO A 88 -4.12 -21.08 -10.24
N ASP A 89 -2.85 -20.87 -10.61
CA ASP A 89 -1.72 -21.16 -9.74
C ASP A 89 -1.73 -20.26 -8.49
N VAL A 90 -2.20 -19.00 -8.60
CA VAL A 90 -2.30 -18.04 -7.50
C VAL A 90 -3.54 -17.16 -7.66
N LEU A 91 -4.23 -16.94 -6.56
CA LEU A 91 -5.29 -15.94 -6.42
C LEU A 91 -4.72 -14.69 -5.75
N VAL A 92 -5.08 -13.50 -6.23
CA VAL A 92 -4.69 -12.21 -5.64
C VAL A 92 -5.95 -11.45 -5.27
N ALA A 93 -6.05 -11.00 -4.03
CA ALA A 93 -7.15 -10.18 -3.53
C ALA A 93 -6.68 -8.75 -3.29
N LEU A 94 -7.37 -7.75 -3.85
CA LEU A 94 -6.99 -6.33 -3.74
C LEU A 94 -7.85 -5.56 -2.73
N SER A 95 -8.47 -6.25 -1.79
CA SER A 95 -9.23 -5.67 -0.67
C SER A 95 -9.60 -6.74 0.35
N VAL A 96 -10.05 -6.31 1.54
CA VAL A 96 -10.56 -7.22 2.57
C VAL A 96 -11.76 -8.04 2.07
N PRO A 97 -12.83 -7.46 1.48
CA PRO A 97 -13.97 -8.24 1.00
C PRO A 97 -13.58 -9.26 -0.08
N ALA A 98 -12.69 -8.89 -1.00
CA ALA A 98 -12.20 -9.81 -2.03
C ALA A 98 -11.41 -10.99 -1.43
N ALA A 99 -10.54 -10.73 -0.44
CA ALA A 99 -9.78 -11.77 0.25
C ALA A 99 -10.70 -12.73 1.01
N GLN A 100 -11.65 -12.21 1.77
CA GLN A 100 -12.64 -13.01 2.50
C GLN A 100 -13.50 -13.84 1.56
N ALA A 101 -13.94 -13.27 0.41
CA ALA A 101 -14.69 -14.02 -0.59
C ALA A 101 -13.90 -15.21 -1.14
N LEU A 102 -12.62 -15.02 -1.50
CA LEU A 102 -11.76 -16.10 -1.97
C LEU A 102 -11.51 -17.17 -0.89
N ILE A 103 -11.23 -16.75 0.35
CA ILE A 103 -10.98 -17.65 1.50
C ILE A 103 -12.19 -18.52 1.82
N ARG A 104 -13.42 -18.04 1.59
CA ARG A 104 -14.64 -18.85 1.74
C ARG A 104 -14.68 -20.04 0.77
N HIS A 105 -14.15 -19.87 -0.43
CA HIS A 105 -14.26 -20.88 -1.50
C HIS A 105 -13.06 -21.81 -1.63
N THR A 106 -11.91 -21.49 -1.04
CA THR A 106 -10.74 -22.37 -1.07
C THR A 106 -9.87 -22.29 0.18
N LYS A 107 -9.38 -23.45 0.63
CA LYS A 107 -8.38 -23.61 1.70
C LYS A 107 -7.06 -24.20 1.18
N GLN A 108 -6.95 -24.40 -0.13
CA GLN A 108 -5.81 -25.07 -0.76
C GLN A 108 -5.08 -24.18 -1.76
N MET A 109 -5.83 -23.44 -2.58
CA MET A 109 -5.22 -22.54 -3.56
C MET A 109 -4.52 -21.37 -2.87
N PRO A 110 -3.31 -21.01 -3.30
CA PRO A 110 -2.59 -19.85 -2.80
C PRO A 110 -3.39 -18.58 -2.96
N ILE A 111 -3.51 -17.79 -1.89
CA ILE A 111 -4.13 -16.47 -1.88
C ILE A 111 -3.10 -15.46 -1.38
N VAL A 112 -2.88 -14.40 -2.17
CA VAL A 112 -2.05 -13.24 -1.80
C VAL A 112 -2.96 -12.02 -1.70
N PHE A 113 -3.12 -11.45 -0.50
CA PHE A 113 -3.84 -10.18 -0.35
C PHE A 113 -2.89 -8.99 -0.57
N ALA A 114 -3.45 -7.87 -1.04
CA ALA A 114 -2.79 -6.58 -1.18
C ALA A 114 -3.79 -5.44 -0.95
N GLY A 115 -3.35 -4.29 -0.47
CA GLY A 115 -4.24 -3.19 -0.14
C GLY A 115 -5.17 -3.52 1.05
N VAL A 116 -4.62 -4.20 2.04
CA VAL A 116 -5.30 -4.56 3.30
C VAL A 116 -4.52 -3.95 4.44
N THR A 117 -5.13 -3.01 5.15
CA THR A 117 -4.44 -2.28 6.22
C THR A 117 -4.16 -3.17 7.42
N ASP A 118 -5.17 -3.84 7.96
CA ASP A 118 -5.00 -4.77 9.09
C ASP A 118 -5.53 -6.17 8.73
N PRO A 119 -4.66 -7.06 8.26
CA PRO A 119 -5.06 -8.41 7.87
C PRO A 119 -5.37 -9.31 9.08
N ILE A 120 -4.92 -8.96 10.29
CA ILE A 120 -5.24 -9.69 11.53
C ILE A 120 -6.66 -9.33 11.97
N GLN A 121 -7.00 -8.04 12.05
CA GLN A 121 -8.34 -7.58 12.37
C GLN A 121 -9.36 -8.05 11.32
N ALA A 122 -8.95 -8.13 10.05
CA ALA A 122 -9.76 -8.65 8.96
C ALA A 122 -9.87 -10.19 8.93
N GLU A 123 -9.26 -10.88 9.90
CA GLU A 123 -9.25 -12.35 10.04
C GLU A 123 -8.70 -13.10 8.81
N LEU A 124 -7.83 -12.45 8.04
CA LEU A 124 -7.16 -13.09 6.89
C LEU A 124 -5.98 -13.95 7.32
N VAL A 125 -5.29 -13.53 8.36
CA VAL A 125 -4.17 -14.23 9.00
C VAL A 125 -4.23 -14.05 10.52
N SER A 126 -3.66 -14.99 11.26
CA SER A 126 -3.68 -14.94 12.74
C SER A 126 -2.56 -14.10 13.34
N SER A 127 -1.51 -13.82 12.58
CA SER A 127 -0.34 -13.03 13.04
C SER A 127 0.50 -12.57 11.86
N TRP A 128 1.50 -11.75 12.14
CA TRP A 128 2.53 -11.32 11.17
C TRP A 128 3.60 -12.38 10.88
N SER A 129 3.49 -13.57 11.46
CA SER A 129 4.38 -14.70 11.16
C SER A 129 3.82 -15.55 10.01
N ALA A 130 4.65 -16.45 9.49
CA ALA A 130 4.21 -17.43 8.49
C ALA A 130 3.03 -18.24 9.05
N SER A 131 1.89 -18.21 8.36
CA SER A 131 0.61 -18.66 8.90
C SER A 131 0.40 -20.18 8.86
N GLY A 132 1.16 -20.91 8.05
CA GLY A 132 0.92 -22.32 7.75
C GLY A 132 -0.32 -22.57 6.89
N THR A 133 -1.09 -21.53 6.53
CA THR A 133 -2.32 -21.62 5.73
C THR A 133 -2.03 -21.39 4.25
N ASN A 134 -3.09 -21.31 3.42
CA ASN A 134 -2.97 -20.97 2.02
C ASN A 134 -2.96 -19.43 1.77
N VAL A 135 -2.93 -18.60 2.82
CA VAL A 135 -3.07 -17.15 2.74
C VAL A 135 -1.79 -16.47 3.21
N THR A 136 -1.32 -15.50 2.44
CA THR A 136 -0.28 -14.52 2.78
C THR A 136 -0.60 -13.20 2.07
N GLY A 137 0.23 -12.18 2.23
CA GLY A 137 0.00 -10.93 1.50
C GLY A 137 0.77 -9.74 2.03
N VAL A 138 0.37 -8.56 1.55
CA VAL A 138 1.02 -7.29 1.81
C VAL A 138 0.03 -6.30 2.37
N SER A 139 0.35 -5.76 3.53
CA SER A 139 -0.40 -4.70 4.20
C SER A 139 0.17 -3.33 3.84
N ASP A 140 -0.73 -2.38 3.69
CA ASP A 140 -0.44 -0.96 3.53
C ASP A 140 -0.43 -0.21 4.87
N LEU A 141 -0.41 -0.92 5.99
CA LEU A 141 -0.45 -0.34 7.34
C LEU A 141 0.63 0.70 7.54
N LEU A 142 0.20 1.91 7.76
CA LEU A 142 1.06 3.01 8.17
C LEU A 142 0.86 3.29 9.66
N THR A 143 1.80 2.83 10.47
CA THR A 143 1.69 2.94 11.93
C THR A 143 1.72 4.40 12.41
N MET A 144 1.02 4.68 13.51
CA MET A 144 1.04 6.01 14.14
C MET A 144 2.45 6.44 14.56
N ALA A 145 3.32 5.48 14.92
CA ALA A 145 4.73 5.76 15.22
C ALA A 145 5.47 6.42 14.06
N ARG A 146 5.24 5.96 12.82
CA ARG A 146 5.84 6.56 11.62
C ARG A 146 5.30 7.95 11.32
N ARG A 147 4.01 8.20 11.59
CA ARG A 147 3.42 9.55 11.46
C ARG A 147 4.03 10.51 12.48
N VAL A 148 4.22 10.08 13.71
CA VAL A 148 4.91 10.85 14.75
C VAL A 148 6.39 11.09 14.40
N GLN A 149 7.06 10.11 13.82
CA GLN A 149 8.43 10.26 13.34
C GLN A 149 8.52 11.29 12.21
N LEU A 150 7.54 11.37 11.31
CA LEU A 150 7.47 12.40 10.28
C LEU A 150 7.45 13.81 10.88
N ILE A 151 6.67 14.03 11.96
CA ILE A 151 6.65 15.32 12.66
C ILE A 151 8.06 15.69 13.14
N ARG A 152 8.77 14.76 13.75
CA ARG A 152 10.14 14.97 14.21
C ARG A 152 11.13 15.29 13.08
N GLN A 153 10.90 14.75 11.88
CA GLN A 153 11.76 15.04 10.73
C GLN A 153 11.61 16.48 10.23
N PHE A 154 10.41 17.05 10.27
CA PHE A 154 10.12 18.40 9.82
C PHE A 154 10.21 19.45 10.94
N VAL A 155 9.90 19.07 12.16
CA VAL A 155 9.91 19.92 13.35
C VAL A 155 10.64 19.18 14.50
N PRO A 156 11.98 19.10 14.47
CA PRO A 156 12.76 18.27 15.41
C PRO A 156 12.50 18.62 16.89
N GLN A 157 12.22 19.87 17.18
CA GLN A 157 11.99 20.37 18.54
C GLN A 157 10.52 20.37 18.95
N ALA A 158 9.61 19.79 18.14
CA ALA A 158 8.20 19.75 18.46
C ALA A 158 7.93 19.08 19.81
N ARG A 159 7.20 19.76 20.66
CA ARG A 159 6.73 19.26 21.96
C ARG A 159 5.21 19.17 22.01
N ARG A 160 4.51 20.00 21.25
CA ARG A 160 3.04 20.08 21.23
C ARG A 160 2.56 20.01 19.79
N VAL A 161 1.68 19.06 19.52
CA VAL A 161 1.09 18.85 18.19
C VAL A 161 -0.39 19.15 18.24
N GLY A 162 -0.82 20.09 17.40
CA GLY A 162 -2.22 20.50 17.29
C GLY A 162 -2.98 19.60 16.33
N VAL A 163 -4.19 19.22 16.71
CA VAL A 163 -5.11 18.46 15.87
C VAL A 163 -6.49 19.08 15.91
N VAL A 164 -7.06 19.30 14.72
CA VAL A 164 -8.48 19.67 14.57
C VAL A 164 -9.20 18.48 13.98
N TYR A 165 -10.34 18.09 14.53
CA TYR A 165 -11.06 16.90 14.11
C TYR A 165 -12.58 17.02 14.29
N ASN A 166 -13.31 16.17 13.57
CA ASN A 166 -14.76 16.02 13.71
C ASN A 166 -15.10 15.00 14.80
N PRO A 167 -15.63 15.41 15.95
CA PRO A 167 -15.97 14.50 17.06
C PRO A 167 -17.22 13.63 16.80
N ALA A 168 -18.01 13.96 15.77
CA ALA A 168 -19.19 13.18 15.40
C ALA A 168 -18.85 11.92 14.56
N GLU A 169 -17.65 11.84 14.02
CA GLU A 169 -17.18 10.69 13.27
C GLU A 169 -16.42 9.72 14.19
N ALA A 170 -16.99 8.55 14.45
CA ALA A 170 -16.39 7.54 15.35
C ALA A 170 -14.97 7.13 14.90
N ALA A 171 -14.75 6.98 13.59
CA ALA A 171 -13.43 6.66 13.03
C ALA A 171 -12.39 7.76 13.34
N SER A 172 -12.78 9.03 13.24
CA SER A 172 -11.93 10.17 13.60
C SER A 172 -11.51 10.13 15.06
N VAL A 173 -12.46 9.86 15.95
CA VAL A 173 -12.20 9.76 17.40
C VAL A 173 -11.20 8.63 17.72
N VAL A 174 -11.35 7.46 17.10
CA VAL A 174 -10.43 6.32 17.32
C VAL A 174 -9.01 6.70 16.88
N VAL A 175 -8.85 7.24 15.66
CA VAL A 175 -7.56 7.63 15.11
C VAL A 175 -6.86 8.69 15.98
N ILE A 176 -7.61 9.67 16.48
CA ILE A 176 -7.08 10.74 17.36
C ILE A 176 -6.56 10.15 18.67
N ARG A 177 -7.27 9.18 19.26
CA ARG A 177 -6.84 8.49 20.49
C ARG A 177 -5.53 7.72 20.29
N GLU A 178 -5.44 6.93 19.23
CA GLU A 178 -4.21 6.20 18.89
C GLU A 178 -3.02 7.15 18.64
N PHE A 179 -3.28 8.27 17.98
CA PHE A 179 -2.26 9.27 17.75
C PHE A 179 -1.79 9.95 19.03
N GLN A 180 -2.71 10.28 19.94
CA GLN A 180 -2.41 10.84 21.27
C GLN A 180 -1.51 9.90 22.08
N GLU A 181 -1.84 8.61 22.13
CA GLU A 181 -1.02 7.62 22.80
C GLU A 181 0.39 7.55 22.25
N GLN A 182 0.51 7.56 20.90
CA GLN A 182 1.81 7.48 20.24
C GLN A 182 2.64 8.77 20.41
N LEU A 183 2.01 9.94 20.41
CA LEU A 183 2.68 11.21 20.74
C LEU A 183 3.23 11.18 22.17
N THR A 184 2.43 10.73 23.13
CA THR A 184 2.82 10.59 24.55
C THR A 184 4.01 9.64 24.70
N LYS A 185 3.99 8.47 24.06
CA LYS A 185 5.13 7.52 24.02
C LYS A 185 6.39 8.15 23.42
N SER A 186 6.24 9.17 22.59
CA SER A 186 7.34 9.87 21.92
C SER A 186 7.75 11.16 22.64
N GLY A 187 7.22 11.43 23.85
CA GLY A 187 7.53 12.62 24.64
C GLY A 187 6.92 13.92 24.07
N MET A 188 5.83 13.83 23.31
CA MET A 188 5.07 14.97 22.80
C MET A 188 3.66 14.98 23.36
N LEU A 189 3.08 16.17 23.46
CA LEU A 189 1.70 16.39 23.90
C LEU A 189 0.81 16.68 22.68
N MET A 190 -0.39 16.16 22.69
CA MET A 190 -1.43 16.54 21.74
C MET A 190 -2.26 17.69 22.33
N VAL A 191 -2.59 18.67 21.51
CA VAL A 191 -3.56 19.71 21.79
C VAL A 191 -4.68 19.59 20.77
N GLU A 192 -5.79 19.00 21.19
CA GLU A 192 -6.91 18.76 20.29
C GLU A 192 -7.97 19.87 20.37
N VAL A 193 -8.61 20.16 19.25
CA VAL A 193 -9.78 21.05 19.17
C VAL A 193 -10.83 20.40 18.26
N ALA A 194 -12.02 20.21 18.81
CA ALA A 194 -13.15 19.68 18.06
C ALA A 194 -13.75 20.76 17.13
N ALA A 195 -14.02 20.41 15.89
CA ALA A 195 -14.78 21.20 14.92
C ALA A 195 -16.09 20.46 14.60
N GLN A 196 -17.19 20.91 15.22
CA GLN A 196 -18.49 20.26 15.06
C GLN A 196 -19.13 20.52 13.69
N ARG A 197 -18.63 21.50 12.94
CA ARG A 197 -19.06 21.85 11.57
C ARG A 197 -17.86 22.27 10.77
N SER A 198 -17.89 22.09 9.48
CA SER A 198 -16.78 22.51 8.59
C SER A 198 -16.45 24.00 8.70
N ILE A 199 -17.45 24.85 8.91
CA ILE A 199 -17.25 26.31 9.08
C ILE A 199 -16.44 26.66 10.35
N ASP A 200 -16.41 25.78 11.35
CA ASP A 200 -15.71 26.00 12.62
C ASP A 200 -14.21 25.63 12.53
N VAL A 201 -13.78 24.85 11.51
CA VAL A 201 -12.42 24.35 11.37
C VAL A 201 -11.36 25.45 11.37
N ALA A 202 -11.59 26.54 10.64
CA ALA A 202 -10.62 27.65 10.58
C ALA A 202 -10.51 28.38 11.93
N ALA A 203 -11.60 28.53 12.69
CA ALA A 203 -11.59 29.13 14.02
C ALA A 203 -10.90 28.19 15.04
N ALA A 204 -11.21 26.90 14.99
CA ALA A 204 -10.56 25.86 15.77
C ALA A 204 -9.04 25.84 15.52
N SER A 205 -8.62 25.89 14.27
CA SER A 205 -7.20 25.97 13.91
C SER A 205 -6.51 27.22 14.44
N ARG A 206 -7.16 28.38 14.35
CA ARG A 206 -6.62 29.63 14.92
C ARG A 206 -6.44 29.57 16.43
N SER A 207 -7.29 28.87 17.15
CA SER A 207 -7.18 28.73 18.61
C SER A 207 -5.94 27.97 19.07
N LEU A 208 -5.28 27.23 18.15
CA LEU A 208 -4.05 26.49 18.38
C LEU A 208 -2.79 27.34 18.21
N ILE A 209 -2.88 28.52 17.56
CA ILE A 209 -1.73 29.41 17.33
C ILE A 209 -1.10 29.81 18.67
N GLY A 210 0.23 29.71 18.76
CA GLY A 210 1.01 29.96 19.98
C GLY A 210 0.95 28.86 21.03
N LYS A 211 0.11 27.86 20.85
CA LYS A 211 -0.02 26.72 21.78
C LYS A 211 0.65 25.44 21.27
N VAL A 212 0.95 25.34 19.96
CA VAL A 212 1.48 24.16 19.31
C VAL A 212 2.67 24.49 18.42
N ASP A 213 3.50 23.51 18.19
CA ASP A 213 4.73 23.61 17.39
C ASP A 213 4.53 23.07 15.96
N ALA A 214 3.53 22.20 15.77
CA ALA A 214 3.10 21.68 14.48
C ALA A 214 1.60 21.37 14.51
N LEU A 215 0.98 21.37 13.32
CA LEU A 215 -0.37 20.85 13.10
C LEU A 215 -0.29 19.51 12.37
N HIS A 216 -1.15 18.60 12.74
CA HIS A 216 -1.33 17.34 12.03
C HIS A 216 -2.82 17.12 11.74
N THR A 217 -3.15 16.74 10.52
CA THR A 217 -4.53 16.43 10.13
C THR A 217 -4.68 14.97 9.76
N PHE A 218 -5.82 14.42 10.16
CA PHE A 218 -6.34 13.17 9.66
C PHE A 218 -7.50 13.44 8.72
N TRP A 219 -7.91 12.44 7.98
CA TRP A 219 -9.04 12.57 7.09
C TRP A 219 -10.35 12.50 7.91
N ASP A 220 -11.14 13.56 7.87
CA ASP A 220 -12.53 13.60 8.29
C ASP A 220 -13.31 14.57 7.40
N SER A 221 -14.64 14.44 7.36
CA SER A 221 -15.49 15.20 6.44
C SER A 221 -15.44 16.71 6.65
N HIS A 222 -15.40 17.19 7.91
CA HIS A 222 -15.37 18.61 8.23
C HIS A 222 -14.02 19.24 7.92
N THR A 223 -12.94 18.57 8.32
CA THR A 223 -11.58 19.06 8.06
C THR A 223 -11.30 19.11 6.56
N GLN A 224 -11.70 18.08 5.80
CA GLN A 224 -11.51 18.06 4.34
C GLN A 224 -12.33 19.15 3.63
N ALA A 225 -13.60 19.34 3.98
CA ALA A 225 -14.44 20.37 3.38
C ALA A 225 -13.92 21.80 3.62
N ALA A 226 -13.22 22.04 4.73
CA ALA A 226 -12.68 23.35 5.12
C ALA A 226 -11.15 23.43 5.04
N TYR A 227 -10.49 22.49 4.37
CA TYR A 227 -9.02 22.36 4.33
C TYR A 227 -8.30 23.64 3.90
N PRO A 228 -8.76 24.42 2.89
CA PRO A 228 -8.15 25.69 2.52
C PRO A 228 -8.06 26.70 3.66
N GLY A 229 -9.06 26.72 4.56
CA GLY A 229 -9.08 27.58 5.74
C GLY A 229 -8.00 27.19 6.76
N LEU A 230 -7.80 25.90 6.98
CA LEU A 230 -6.77 25.36 7.86
C LEU A 230 -5.37 25.64 7.28
N VAL A 231 -5.17 25.43 5.98
CA VAL A 231 -3.92 25.77 5.26
C VAL A 231 -3.59 27.26 5.39
N LYS A 232 -4.59 28.12 5.24
CA LYS A 232 -4.40 29.57 5.43
C LYS A 232 -3.90 29.89 6.83
N VAL A 233 -4.49 29.28 7.87
CA VAL A 233 -4.06 29.47 9.26
C VAL A 233 -2.62 29.01 9.47
N ALA A 234 -2.25 27.83 8.95
CA ALA A 234 -0.89 27.29 9.05
C ALA A 234 0.15 28.23 8.37
N ASN A 235 -0.19 28.74 7.18
CA ASN A 235 0.67 29.66 6.43
C ASN A 235 0.85 31.02 7.14
N ASP A 236 -0.24 31.63 7.60
CA ASP A 236 -0.23 32.93 8.27
C ASP A 236 0.53 32.85 9.61
N ALA A 237 0.38 31.78 10.35
CA ALA A 237 1.04 31.54 11.63
C ALA A 237 2.47 30.96 11.49
N LYS A 238 2.91 30.59 10.29
CA LYS A 238 4.18 29.93 10.02
C LYS A 238 4.36 28.65 10.86
N ILE A 239 3.33 27.82 10.89
CA ILE A 239 3.31 26.52 11.59
C ILE A 239 3.29 25.39 10.55
N ALA A 240 4.16 24.40 10.71
CA ALA A 240 4.18 23.21 9.87
C ALA A 240 2.83 22.47 9.94
N LEU A 241 2.20 22.24 8.79
CA LEU A 241 0.97 21.46 8.64
C LEU A 241 1.29 20.13 7.97
N LEU A 242 1.18 19.04 8.71
CA LEU A 242 1.39 17.68 8.23
C LEU A 242 0.04 16.99 8.02
N ALA A 243 -0.03 16.10 7.06
CA ALA A 243 -1.26 15.41 6.67
C ALA A 243 -1.03 13.90 6.50
N THR A 244 -2.10 13.18 6.14
CA THR A 244 -2.05 11.73 5.96
C THR A 244 -2.18 11.26 4.51
N ASP A 245 -2.46 12.18 3.58
CA ASP A 245 -2.82 11.87 2.19
C ASP A 245 -2.28 12.88 1.18
N THR A 246 -2.22 12.45 -0.08
CA THR A 246 -1.72 13.23 -1.23
C THR A 246 -2.56 14.47 -1.51
N ALA A 247 -3.90 14.38 -1.41
CA ALA A 247 -4.80 15.47 -1.73
C ALA A 247 -4.60 16.65 -0.77
N SER A 248 -4.40 16.36 0.52
CA SER A 248 -4.08 17.35 1.54
C SER A 248 -2.75 18.08 1.26
N VAL A 249 -1.71 17.36 0.79
CA VAL A 249 -0.43 17.98 0.40
C VAL A 249 -0.59 18.86 -0.85
N GLN A 250 -1.37 18.43 -1.84
CA GLN A 250 -1.71 19.23 -3.01
C GLN A 250 -2.50 20.48 -2.62
N ALA A 251 -3.39 20.39 -1.63
CA ALA A 251 -4.18 21.50 -1.12
C ALA A 251 -3.38 22.49 -0.25
N GLY A 252 -2.16 22.15 0.19
CA GLY A 252 -1.27 23.07 0.90
C GLY A 252 -0.73 22.57 2.24
N ALA A 253 -0.91 21.31 2.61
CA ALA A 253 -0.10 20.74 3.69
C ALA A 253 1.38 20.66 3.27
N LEU A 254 2.28 20.76 4.25
CA LEU A 254 3.73 20.68 4.07
C LEU A 254 4.15 19.34 3.50
N ALA A 255 3.70 18.28 4.17
CA ALA A 255 4.05 16.92 3.80
C ALA A 255 3.03 15.91 4.34
N ALA A 256 3.01 14.75 3.69
CA ALA A 256 2.34 13.55 4.18
C ALA A 256 3.25 12.33 4.01
N LEU A 257 3.08 11.36 4.91
CA LEU A 257 3.64 10.04 4.73
C LEU A 257 2.54 9.15 4.13
N VAL A 258 2.79 8.62 2.94
CA VAL A 258 1.82 7.82 2.19
C VAL A 258 2.41 6.47 1.78
N VAL A 259 1.57 5.49 1.65
CA VAL A 259 1.94 4.20 1.05
C VAL A 259 1.54 4.25 -0.43
N SER A 260 2.47 3.89 -1.30
CA SER A 260 2.21 3.83 -2.73
C SER A 260 1.50 2.51 -3.07
N GLU A 261 0.30 2.58 -3.62
CA GLU A 261 -0.45 1.41 -4.09
C GLU A 261 0.37 0.59 -5.09
N ARG A 262 1.15 1.26 -5.95
CA ARG A 262 2.06 0.58 -6.88
C ARG A 262 3.14 -0.22 -6.14
N ASP A 263 3.69 0.30 -5.05
CA ASP A 263 4.70 -0.40 -4.25
C ASP A 263 4.07 -1.59 -3.49
N VAL A 264 2.83 -1.45 -3.00
CA VAL A 264 2.04 -2.56 -2.44
C VAL A 264 1.84 -3.65 -3.47
N GLY A 265 1.40 -3.27 -4.68
CA GLY A 265 1.23 -4.20 -5.79
C GLY A 265 2.52 -4.92 -6.18
N ALA A 266 3.63 -4.18 -6.25
CA ALA A 266 4.94 -4.76 -6.55
C ALA A 266 5.41 -5.72 -5.44
N ALA A 267 5.14 -5.42 -4.18
CA ALA A 267 5.44 -6.31 -3.06
C ALA A 267 4.59 -7.59 -3.11
N ALA A 268 3.29 -7.46 -3.37
CA ALA A 268 2.41 -8.62 -3.60
C ALA A 268 2.90 -9.46 -4.80
N GLY A 269 3.34 -8.82 -5.88
CA GLY A 269 3.96 -9.47 -7.04
C GLY A 269 5.18 -10.30 -6.66
N ARG A 270 6.04 -9.81 -5.76
CA ARG A 270 7.18 -10.60 -5.25
C ARG A 270 6.74 -11.85 -4.49
N GLN A 271 5.66 -11.79 -3.71
CA GLN A 271 5.11 -12.97 -3.03
C GLN A 271 4.49 -13.94 -4.04
N VAL A 272 3.73 -13.45 -5.01
CA VAL A 272 3.19 -14.26 -6.12
C VAL A 272 4.33 -14.99 -6.87
N ILE A 273 5.43 -14.29 -7.19
CA ILE A 273 6.61 -14.89 -7.84
C ILE A 273 7.19 -16.04 -7.02
N ARG A 274 7.31 -15.89 -5.70
CA ARG A 274 7.79 -16.95 -4.82
C ARG A 274 6.88 -18.18 -4.89
N ILE A 275 5.56 -17.97 -4.90
CA ILE A 275 4.57 -19.05 -4.99
C ILE A 275 4.63 -19.73 -6.36
N LEU A 276 4.68 -18.98 -7.46
CA LEU A 276 4.81 -19.52 -8.82
C LEU A 276 6.10 -20.34 -9.02
N ARG A 277 7.14 -20.05 -8.22
CA ARG A 277 8.40 -20.81 -8.14
C ARG A 277 8.37 -21.97 -7.16
N GLY A 278 7.22 -22.28 -6.55
CA GLY A 278 7.01 -23.46 -5.70
C GLY A 278 7.08 -23.21 -4.19
N THR A 279 7.25 -21.97 -3.73
CA THR A 279 7.17 -21.67 -2.28
C THR A 279 5.73 -21.78 -1.81
N LYS A 280 5.49 -22.51 -0.72
CA LYS A 280 4.15 -22.62 -0.14
C LYS A 280 3.72 -21.28 0.47
N PRO A 281 2.49 -20.80 0.24
CA PRO A 281 2.01 -19.52 0.79
C PRO A 281 2.12 -19.46 2.32
N GLY A 282 1.80 -20.55 3.01
CA GLY A 282 1.89 -20.64 4.48
C GLY A 282 3.31 -20.52 5.06
N SER A 283 4.35 -20.63 4.24
CA SER A 283 5.74 -20.36 4.66
C SER A 283 6.21 -18.92 4.37
N ILE A 284 5.33 -18.10 3.80
CA ILE A 284 5.61 -16.68 3.53
C ILE A 284 4.88 -15.86 4.60
N ALA A 285 5.63 -15.16 5.43
CA ALA A 285 5.04 -14.23 6.39
C ALA A 285 4.36 -13.07 5.64
N PRO A 286 3.18 -12.60 6.10
CA PRO A 286 2.63 -11.34 5.64
C PRO A 286 3.63 -10.20 5.87
N GLU A 287 3.71 -9.24 4.95
CA GLU A 287 4.63 -8.11 5.12
C GLU A 287 3.87 -6.78 5.18
N VAL A 288 4.42 -5.84 5.93
CA VAL A 288 3.99 -4.43 5.91
C VAL A 288 4.94 -3.69 4.98
N ILE A 289 4.43 -2.77 4.16
CA ILE A 289 5.29 -1.93 3.31
C ILE A 289 6.31 -1.20 4.17
N SER A 290 7.58 -1.51 3.96
CA SER A 290 8.69 -1.02 4.79
C SER A 290 9.10 0.42 4.48
N ARG A 291 8.78 0.93 3.30
CA ARG A 291 9.23 2.23 2.81
C ARG A 291 8.06 3.08 2.30
N PRO A 292 7.25 3.66 3.20
CA PRO A 292 6.29 4.67 2.79
C PRO A 292 7.03 5.89 2.22
N GLN A 293 6.38 6.60 1.31
CA GLN A 293 6.92 7.77 0.65
C GLN A 293 6.53 9.04 1.40
N ILE A 294 7.49 9.95 1.59
CA ILE A 294 7.20 11.31 2.02
C ILE A 294 6.84 12.12 0.78
N GLN A 295 5.61 12.58 0.70
CA GLN A 295 5.19 13.55 -0.30
C GLN A 295 5.35 14.96 0.26
N LEU A 296 5.88 15.88 -0.55
CA LEU A 296 6.35 17.19 -0.11
C LEU A 296 5.80 18.30 -0.99
N ASN A 297 5.35 19.38 -0.36
CA ASN A 297 4.94 20.63 -0.98
C ASN A 297 5.94 21.75 -0.65
N LEU A 298 6.79 22.10 -1.62
CA LEU A 298 7.82 23.14 -1.44
C LEU A 298 7.22 24.54 -1.26
N MET A 299 6.05 24.82 -1.86
CA MET A 299 5.35 26.09 -1.65
C MET A 299 4.87 26.21 -0.20
N ALA A 300 4.32 25.12 0.36
CA ALA A 300 3.89 25.07 1.75
C ALA A 300 5.09 25.21 2.69
N ALA A 301 6.20 24.53 2.43
CA ALA A 301 7.44 24.68 3.23
C ALA A 301 7.85 26.14 3.35
N LYS A 302 7.90 26.88 2.23
CA LYS A 302 8.23 28.31 2.21
C LYS A 302 7.22 29.14 2.99
N LYS A 303 5.91 28.95 2.78
CA LYS A 303 4.85 29.72 3.45
C LYS A 303 4.77 29.44 4.94
N GLN A 304 4.97 28.19 5.35
CA GLN A 304 4.93 27.75 6.75
C GLN A 304 6.27 27.92 7.48
N GLY A 305 7.28 28.48 6.82
CA GLY A 305 8.57 28.82 7.43
C GLY A 305 9.41 27.59 7.82
N VAL A 306 9.23 26.46 7.13
CA VAL A 306 9.95 25.23 7.42
C VAL A 306 11.17 25.10 6.52
N SER A 307 12.35 25.00 7.14
CA SER A 307 13.61 24.71 6.45
C SER A 307 13.72 23.22 6.16
N LEU A 308 14.05 22.89 4.92
CA LEU A 308 14.18 21.49 4.47
C LEU A 308 15.65 21.13 4.36
N SER A 309 16.07 20.05 5.00
CA SER A 309 17.42 19.51 4.82
C SER A 309 17.58 18.84 3.45
N GLU A 310 18.80 18.76 2.93
CA GLU A 310 19.09 18.03 1.68
C GLU A 310 18.65 16.55 1.78
N SER A 311 18.80 15.95 2.95
CA SER A 311 18.36 14.56 3.20
C SER A 311 16.85 14.43 3.08
N LEU A 312 16.05 15.36 3.61
CA LEU A 312 14.60 15.36 3.44
C LEU A 312 14.22 15.50 1.97
N LEU A 313 14.83 16.43 1.25
CA LEU A 313 14.57 16.63 -0.18
C LEU A 313 14.90 15.38 -1.00
N LYS A 314 16.04 14.74 -0.74
CA LYS A 314 16.47 13.53 -1.45
C LYS A 314 15.57 12.32 -1.18
N ASN A 315 15.01 12.22 0.03
CA ASN A 315 14.18 11.09 0.45
C ASN A 315 12.66 11.35 0.32
N SER A 316 12.29 12.46 -0.31
CA SER A 316 10.88 12.85 -0.51
C SER A 316 10.52 12.92 -1.99
N THR A 317 9.26 12.66 -2.29
CA THR A 317 8.67 12.94 -3.61
C THR A 317 8.05 14.33 -3.58
N VAL A 318 8.63 15.26 -4.32
CA VAL A 318 8.07 16.62 -4.43
C VAL A 318 6.89 16.59 -5.39
N ILE A 319 5.68 16.86 -4.86
CA ILE A 319 4.43 16.89 -5.65
C ILE A 319 3.95 18.32 -5.97
N VAL A 320 4.37 19.32 -5.22
CA VAL A 320 4.10 20.74 -5.50
C VAL A 320 5.43 21.51 -5.48
N LYS A 321 5.75 22.15 -6.60
CA LYS A 321 6.93 23.00 -6.76
C LYS A 321 6.55 24.49 -6.65
N PRO A 322 7.51 25.41 -6.34
CA PRO A 322 7.30 26.85 -6.39
C PRO A 322 6.87 27.34 -7.76
#